data_d9e4be614cab14e212df914330bd2cd4
#
_entry.id   d9e4be614cab14e212df914330bd2cd4
#
_cell.length_a   1.000
_cell.length_b   1.000
_cell.length_c   1.000
_cell.angle_alpha   90.00
_cell.angle_beta   90.00
_cell.angle_gamma   90.00
#
_symmetry.space_group_name_H-M   'P 1'
#
loop_
_entity.id
_entity.type
_entity.pdbx_description
1 polymer ?
#
loop_
_entity_poly.entity_id
_entity_poly.type
_entity_poly.pdbx_seq_one_letter_code
_entity_poly.pdbx_strand_id
1 'polypeptide(L)'
;MPESEAQSFDRLVAPHLETLFRVAYRLVRNTADAEDLVQETCVTACGSLAVLAAADSSLHWLLRVQQNRFIDGERRRNRSPVLSEDSGDAEPMASDYPDPEQLLQQVQNEQLLEQAFQQLDEFQRTLLSLRAEGYDLPEIESITGVGRKVLSVRLHRARLCLSRKLAEHTNILPMARKAGSKP
;
A
#
# COMPACT_ATOMS: atom_id res chain seq x y z
N MET A 1 -28.60 11.52 25.23
CA MET A 1 -27.22 11.83 25.69
C MET A 1 -26.36 11.95 24.45
N PRO A 2 -25.59 13.01 24.26
CA PRO A 2 -24.63 13.05 23.14
C PRO A 2 -23.60 11.93 23.33
N GLU A 3 -23.30 11.24 22.23
CA GLU A 3 -22.27 10.19 22.18
C GLU A 3 -20.92 10.81 22.52
N SER A 4 -20.10 10.15 23.35
CA SER A 4 -18.76 10.67 23.65
C SER A 4 -17.86 10.51 22.43
N GLU A 5 -16.81 11.34 22.32
CA GLU A 5 -15.82 11.24 21.23
C GLU A 5 -15.20 9.84 21.17
N ALA A 6 -14.92 9.22 22.32
CA ALA A 6 -14.41 7.87 22.40
C ALA A 6 -15.37 6.84 21.80
N GLN A 7 -16.68 6.93 22.13
CA GLN A 7 -17.69 6.04 21.55
C GLN A 7 -17.84 6.23 20.04
N SER A 8 -17.77 7.47 19.57
CA SER A 8 -17.79 7.76 18.13
C SER A 8 -16.57 7.21 17.42
N PHE A 9 -15.38 7.30 18.04
CA PHE A 9 -14.15 6.70 17.50
C PHE A 9 -14.26 5.17 17.42
N ASP A 10 -14.68 4.52 18.49
CA ASP A 10 -14.83 3.06 18.54
C ASP A 10 -15.81 2.54 17.48
N ARG A 11 -16.83 3.30 17.17
CA ARG A 11 -17.83 2.93 16.16
C ARG A 11 -17.39 3.22 14.73
N LEU A 12 -16.69 4.35 14.50
CA LEU A 12 -16.42 4.86 13.15
C LEU A 12 -15.02 4.54 12.65
N VAL A 13 -14.05 4.30 13.52
CA VAL A 13 -12.63 4.13 13.16
C VAL A 13 -12.13 2.75 13.53
N ALA A 14 -12.35 2.30 14.77
CA ALA A 14 -11.78 1.06 15.27
C ALA A 14 -12.05 -0.18 14.38
N PRO A 15 -13.26 -0.38 13.80
CA PRO A 15 -13.53 -1.53 12.93
C PRO A 15 -12.70 -1.56 11.64
N HIS A 16 -12.07 -0.44 11.28
CA HIS A 16 -11.35 -0.27 10.02
C HIS A 16 -9.82 -0.28 10.18
N LEU A 17 -9.29 -0.33 11.41
CA LEU A 17 -7.85 -0.23 11.69
C LEU A 17 -7.03 -1.28 10.95
N GLU A 18 -7.50 -2.52 10.92
CA GLU A 18 -6.80 -3.60 10.21
C GLU A 18 -6.70 -3.33 8.69
N THR A 19 -7.79 -2.86 8.09
CA THR A 19 -7.80 -2.51 6.65
C THR A 19 -6.90 -1.32 6.38
N LEU A 20 -6.93 -0.30 7.23
CA LEU A 20 -6.06 0.87 7.13
C LEU A 20 -4.58 0.44 7.22
N PHE A 21 -4.24 -0.44 8.17
CA PHE A 21 -2.86 -0.93 8.31
C PHE A 21 -2.42 -1.73 7.07
N ARG A 22 -3.25 -2.64 6.54
CA ARG A 22 -2.91 -3.40 5.33
C ARG A 22 -2.66 -2.49 4.12
N VAL A 23 -3.50 -1.46 3.93
CA VAL A 23 -3.33 -0.48 2.86
C VAL A 23 -2.06 0.35 3.10
N ALA A 24 -1.85 0.86 4.33
CA ALA A 24 -0.65 1.61 4.70
C ALA A 24 0.62 0.80 4.43
N TYR A 25 0.69 -0.43 4.92
CA TYR A 25 1.84 -1.31 4.71
C TYR A 25 2.14 -1.56 3.23
N ARG A 26 1.11 -1.71 2.39
CA ARG A 26 1.32 -1.81 0.93
C ARG A 26 1.88 -0.54 0.31
N LEU A 27 1.53 0.64 0.86
CA LEU A 27 2.01 1.93 0.37
C LEU A 27 3.47 2.19 0.72
N VAL A 28 3.84 1.94 1.99
CA VAL A 28 5.15 2.32 2.53
C VAL A 28 6.13 1.16 2.64
N ARG A 29 5.65 -0.10 2.68
CA ARG A 29 6.44 -1.35 2.75
C ARG A 29 7.36 -1.44 3.96
N ASN A 30 7.04 -0.71 5.03
CA ASN A 30 7.73 -0.72 6.30
C ASN A 30 6.68 -0.68 7.42
N THR A 31 6.85 -1.51 8.46
CA THR A 31 5.86 -1.64 9.54
C THR A 31 5.74 -0.34 10.35
N ALA A 32 6.88 0.26 10.74
CA ALA A 32 6.89 1.49 11.53
C ALA A 32 6.25 2.66 10.77
N ASP A 33 6.62 2.86 9.50
CA ASP A 33 6.01 3.88 8.65
C ASP A 33 4.51 3.62 8.41
N ALA A 34 4.08 2.36 8.35
CA ALA A 34 2.67 2.00 8.20
C ALA A 34 1.88 2.33 9.47
N GLU A 35 2.43 2.02 10.63
CA GLU A 35 1.84 2.36 11.94
C GLU A 35 1.72 3.89 12.08
N ASP A 36 2.76 4.64 11.74
CA ASP A 36 2.75 6.10 11.78
C ASP A 36 1.68 6.68 10.84
N LEU A 37 1.56 6.16 9.63
CA LEU A 37 0.55 6.60 8.67
C LEU A 37 -0.88 6.31 9.17
N VAL A 38 -1.11 5.16 9.82
CA VAL A 38 -2.38 4.83 10.45
C VAL A 38 -2.65 5.75 11.63
N GLN A 39 -1.66 6.00 12.49
CA GLN A 39 -1.79 6.92 13.64
C GLN A 39 -2.15 8.34 13.17
N GLU A 40 -1.45 8.89 12.18
CA GLU A 40 -1.77 10.20 11.59
C GLU A 40 -3.20 10.25 11.03
N THR A 41 -3.65 9.14 10.42
CA THR A 41 -5.03 9.01 9.91
C THR A 41 -6.02 9.04 11.06
N CYS A 42 -5.77 8.31 12.15
CA CYS A 42 -6.61 8.28 13.34
C CYS A 42 -6.68 9.65 14.03
N VAL A 43 -5.54 10.35 14.18
CA VAL A 43 -5.49 11.72 14.73
C VAL A 43 -6.37 12.66 13.91
N THR A 44 -6.29 12.56 12.57
CA THR A 44 -7.13 13.38 11.68
C THR A 44 -8.62 13.04 11.84
N ALA A 45 -8.94 11.76 11.98
CA ALA A 45 -10.31 11.29 12.18
C ALA A 45 -10.89 11.78 13.51
N CYS A 46 -10.12 11.75 14.60
CA CYS A 46 -10.52 12.29 15.90
C CYS A 46 -10.90 13.78 15.81
N GLY A 47 -10.13 14.57 15.07
CA GLY A 47 -10.44 15.98 14.83
C GLY A 47 -11.61 16.24 13.88
N SER A 48 -12.18 15.19 13.27
CA SER A 48 -13.19 15.30 12.22
C SER A 48 -14.35 14.32 12.39
N LEU A 49 -14.63 13.86 13.60
CA LEU A 49 -15.65 12.83 13.88
C LEU A 49 -17.05 13.20 13.33
N ALA A 50 -17.44 14.46 13.41
CA ALA A 50 -18.72 14.92 12.87
C ALA A 50 -18.79 14.77 11.34
N VAL A 51 -17.69 15.06 10.62
CA VAL A 51 -17.60 14.90 9.17
C VAL A 51 -17.57 13.42 8.80
N LEU A 52 -16.84 12.62 9.58
CA LEU A 52 -16.75 11.18 9.38
C LEU A 52 -18.11 10.50 9.60
N ALA A 53 -18.88 10.94 10.62
CA ALA A 53 -20.23 10.41 10.89
C ALA A 53 -21.24 10.77 9.78
N ALA A 54 -21.03 11.88 9.08
CA ALA A 54 -21.87 12.32 7.96
C ALA A 54 -21.44 11.72 6.60
N ALA A 55 -20.32 11.00 6.54
CA ALA A 55 -19.84 10.40 5.31
C ALA A 55 -20.68 9.16 4.93
N ASP A 56 -20.88 8.94 3.62
CA ASP A 56 -21.57 7.75 3.10
C ASP A 56 -20.86 6.44 3.50
N SER A 57 -19.55 6.50 3.64
CA SER A 57 -18.71 5.38 4.11
C SER A 57 -17.55 5.90 4.95
N SER A 58 -17.53 5.52 6.23
CA SER A 58 -16.43 5.85 7.14
C SER A 58 -15.10 5.31 6.62
N LEU A 59 -15.09 4.08 6.10
CA LEU A 59 -13.89 3.45 5.55
C LEU A 59 -13.35 4.20 4.33
N HIS A 60 -14.20 4.58 3.38
CA HIS A 60 -13.75 5.33 2.20
C HIS A 60 -13.20 6.70 2.57
N TRP A 61 -13.81 7.37 3.56
CA TRP A 61 -13.31 8.64 4.07
C TRP A 61 -11.95 8.48 4.73
N LEU A 62 -11.78 7.47 5.58
CA LEU A 62 -10.51 7.16 6.25
C LEU A 62 -9.41 6.83 5.23
N LEU A 63 -9.69 6.00 4.23
CA LEU A 63 -8.75 5.68 3.16
C LEU A 63 -8.37 6.91 2.33
N ARG A 64 -9.30 7.85 2.11
CA ARG A 64 -9.00 9.14 1.47
C ARG A 64 -8.04 9.97 2.30
N VAL A 65 -8.25 10.07 3.61
CA VAL A 65 -7.36 10.78 4.52
C VAL A 65 -5.98 10.16 4.51
N GLN A 66 -5.90 8.84 4.65
CA GLN A 66 -4.65 8.08 4.62
C GLN A 66 -3.87 8.27 3.33
N GLN A 67 -4.53 8.19 2.18
CA GLN A 67 -3.93 8.46 0.88
C GLN A 67 -3.34 9.87 0.81
N ASN A 68 -4.09 10.88 1.24
CA ASN A 68 -3.62 12.27 1.21
C ASN A 68 -2.40 12.45 2.11
N ARG A 69 -2.39 11.86 3.33
CA ARG A 69 -1.23 11.88 4.23
C ARG A 69 -0.02 11.23 3.60
N PHE A 70 -0.19 10.07 2.99
CA PHE A 70 0.88 9.37 2.26
C PHE A 70 1.47 10.24 1.14
N ILE A 71 0.64 10.79 0.25
CA ILE A 71 1.09 11.64 -0.86
C ILE A 71 1.82 12.88 -0.34
N ASP A 72 1.30 13.52 0.70
CA ASP A 72 1.92 14.71 1.29
C ASP A 72 3.25 14.38 1.99
N GLY A 73 3.34 13.22 2.64
CA GLY A 73 4.58 12.69 3.23
C GLY A 73 5.66 12.47 2.18
N GLU A 74 5.32 11.76 1.09
CA GLU A 74 6.25 11.51 -0.01
C GLU A 74 6.73 12.81 -0.68
N ARG A 75 5.82 13.76 -0.91
CA ARG A 75 6.18 15.07 -1.47
C ARG A 75 7.12 15.85 -0.56
N ARG A 76 6.99 15.73 0.77
CA ARG A 76 7.91 16.35 1.72
C ARG A 76 9.28 15.67 1.68
N ARG A 77 9.34 14.33 1.69
CA ARG A 77 10.58 13.56 1.54
C ARG A 77 11.33 13.93 0.26
N ASN A 78 10.61 14.02 -0.86
CA ASN A 78 11.21 14.39 -2.14
C ASN A 78 11.75 15.82 -2.21
N ARG A 79 11.22 16.75 -1.38
CA ARG A 79 11.70 18.15 -1.33
C ARG A 79 12.89 18.35 -0.39
N SER A 80 13.02 17.53 0.63
CA SER A 80 14.10 17.57 1.61
C SER A 80 14.67 16.16 1.73
N PRO A 81 15.63 15.77 0.90
CA PRO A 81 16.31 14.49 1.04
C PRO A 81 17.23 14.55 2.27
N VAL A 82 16.66 14.49 3.45
CA VAL A 82 17.37 14.09 4.66
C VAL A 82 17.52 12.57 4.53
N LEU A 83 18.76 12.11 4.53
CA LEU A 83 19.14 10.71 4.49
C LEU A 83 18.30 9.92 5.50
N SER A 84 17.26 9.27 5.02
CA SER A 84 16.56 8.25 5.78
C SER A 84 17.27 6.94 5.49
N GLU A 85 18.32 6.68 6.25
CA GLU A 85 18.78 5.33 6.48
C GLU A 85 17.73 4.69 7.40
N ASP A 86 16.83 3.91 6.87
CA ASP A 86 16.44 2.64 7.48
C ASP A 86 15.51 1.86 6.52
N SER A 87 16.10 0.91 5.83
CA SER A 87 15.35 -0.18 5.23
C SER A 87 15.09 -1.17 6.37
N GLY A 88 14.04 -0.93 7.13
CA GLY A 88 13.58 -1.88 8.14
C GLY A 88 13.21 -3.19 7.47
N ASP A 89 13.88 -4.25 7.89
CA ASP A 89 13.64 -5.62 7.45
C ASP A 89 12.14 -5.95 7.64
N ALA A 90 11.46 -6.28 6.57
CA ALA A 90 10.14 -6.87 6.64
C ALA A 90 10.29 -8.26 7.26
N GLU A 91 9.85 -8.45 8.51
CA GLU A 91 9.75 -9.79 9.08
C GLU A 91 8.73 -10.59 8.27
N PRO A 92 9.14 -11.74 7.71
CA PRO A 92 8.18 -12.63 7.04
C PRO A 92 7.28 -13.24 8.12
N MET A 93 5.98 -13.09 7.97
CA MET A 93 5.02 -13.88 8.76
C MET A 93 5.27 -15.36 8.49
N ALA A 94 5.70 -16.06 9.55
CA ALA A 94 6.02 -17.46 9.51
C ALA A 94 4.79 -18.31 9.19
N SER A 95 4.90 -19.12 8.16
CA SER A 95 4.12 -20.35 8.02
C SER A 95 4.95 -21.39 7.28
N ASP A 96 5.01 -22.60 7.85
CA ASP A 96 5.56 -23.86 7.34
C ASP A 96 6.94 -23.76 6.64
N TYR A 97 7.90 -24.57 7.12
CA TYR A 97 9.28 -24.64 6.64
C TYR A 97 9.34 -24.91 5.13
N PRO A 98 9.49 -23.88 4.29
CA PRO A 98 9.73 -24.08 2.87
C PRO A 98 11.20 -24.47 2.66
N ASP A 99 11.44 -25.19 1.57
CA ASP A 99 12.77 -25.50 1.06
C ASP A 99 13.63 -24.21 1.00
N PRO A 100 14.87 -24.21 1.52
CA PRO A 100 15.74 -23.03 1.53
C PRO A 100 15.91 -22.34 0.18
N GLU A 101 15.90 -23.11 -0.93
CA GLU A 101 15.92 -22.53 -2.30
C GLU A 101 14.62 -21.76 -2.61
N GLN A 102 13.46 -22.29 -2.20
CA GLN A 102 12.18 -21.63 -2.41
C GLN A 102 12.05 -20.37 -1.56
N LEU A 103 12.55 -20.42 -0.32
CA LEU A 103 12.58 -19.26 0.58
C LEU A 103 13.46 -18.14 0.01
N LEU A 104 14.66 -18.47 -0.47
CA LEU A 104 15.57 -17.49 -1.09
C LEU A 104 14.92 -16.86 -2.34
N GLN A 105 14.29 -17.67 -3.17
CA GLN A 105 13.60 -17.19 -4.37
C GLN A 105 12.41 -16.30 -4.03
N GLN A 106 11.69 -16.62 -2.96
CA GLN A 106 10.58 -15.80 -2.48
C GLN A 106 11.06 -14.43 -1.98
N VAL A 107 12.10 -14.39 -1.15
CA VAL A 107 12.73 -13.14 -0.67
C VAL A 107 13.24 -12.29 -1.84
N GLN A 108 13.90 -12.90 -2.83
CA GLN A 108 14.35 -12.16 -4.02
C GLN A 108 13.17 -11.59 -4.83
N ASN A 109 12.10 -12.35 -5.01
CA ASN A 109 10.91 -11.89 -5.71
C ASN A 109 10.22 -10.74 -4.96
N GLU A 110 10.17 -10.80 -3.63
CA GLU A 110 9.60 -9.72 -2.81
C GLU A 110 10.43 -8.45 -2.92
N GLN A 111 11.76 -8.54 -2.86
CA GLN A 111 12.66 -7.40 -3.03
C GLN A 111 12.52 -6.77 -4.43
N LEU A 112 12.43 -7.59 -5.47
CA LEU A 112 12.22 -7.11 -6.84
C LEU A 112 10.88 -6.40 -7.00
N LEU A 113 9.83 -6.97 -6.42
CA LEU A 113 8.50 -6.35 -6.42
C LEU A 113 8.52 -5.01 -5.70
N GLU A 114 9.19 -4.93 -4.57
CA GLU A 114 9.33 -3.70 -3.80
C GLU A 114 10.07 -2.62 -4.58
N GLN A 115 11.24 -2.94 -5.16
CA GLN A 115 11.98 -2.01 -6.00
C GLN A 115 11.16 -1.50 -7.20
N ALA A 116 10.42 -2.40 -7.85
CA ALA A 116 9.53 -2.03 -8.94
C ALA A 116 8.37 -1.13 -8.48
N PHE A 117 7.83 -1.40 -7.28
CA PHE A 117 6.73 -0.63 -6.70
C PHE A 117 7.17 0.76 -6.28
N GLN A 118 8.37 0.93 -5.73
CA GLN A 118 8.91 2.23 -5.35
C GLN A 118 9.21 3.15 -6.54
N GLN A 119 9.34 2.61 -7.75
CA GLN A 119 9.51 3.41 -8.97
C GLN A 119 8.19 3.96 -9.54
N LEU A 120 7.06 3.58 -8.96
CA LEU A 120 5.76 4.15 -9.29
C LEU A 120 5.58 5.51 -8.60
N ASP A 121 4.81 6.40 -9.23
CA ASP A 121 4.38 7.62 -8.54
C ASP A 121 3.44 7.28 -7.36
N GLU A 122 3.30 8.21 -6.42
CA GLU A 122 2.54 8.02 -5.18
C GLU A 122 1.08 7.64 -5.46
N PHE A 123 0.49 8.25 -6.50
CA PHE A 123 -0.88 7.95 -6.87
C PHE A 123 -1.02 6.57 -7.54
N GLN A 124 -0.04 6.16 -8.35
CA GLN A 124 -0.01 4.81 -8.93
C GLN A 124 0.13 3.74 -7.85
N ARG A 125 0.98 3.97 -6.83
CA ARG A 125 1.10 3.09 -5.66
C ARG A 125 -0.25 2.96 -4.94
N THR A 126 -0.92 4.08 -4.69
CA THR A 126 -2.25 4.10 -4.10
C THR A 126 -3.26 3.27 -4.90
N LEU A 127 -3.33 3.47 -6.21
CA LEU A 127 -4.28 2.73 -7.07
C LEU A 127 -4.04 1.22 -7.05
N LEU A 128 -2.78 0.79 -7.11
CA LEU A 128 -2.44 -0.63 -7.06
C LEU A 128 -2.72 -1.23 -5.68
N SER A 129 -2.44 -0.50 -4.60
CA SER A 129 -2.72 -0.94 -3.24
C SER A 129 -4.22 -1.12 -3.00
N LEU A 130 -5.05 -0.16 -3.40
CA LEU A 130 -6.51 -0.28 -3.30
C LEU A 130 -7.05 -1.43 -4.16
N ARG A 131 -6.53 -1.61 -5.38
CA ARG A 131 -6.92 -2.75 -6.22
C ARG A 131 -6.52 -4.10 -5.63
N ALA A 132 -5.37 -4.19 -4.96
CA ALA A 132 -4.91 -5.40 -4.28
C ALA A 132 -5.74 -5.71 -3.03
N GLU A 133 -6.36 -4.71 -2.38
CA GLU A 133 -7.37 -4.90 -1.33
C GLU A 133 -8.75 -5.32 -1.87
N GLY A 134 -8.95 -5.33 -3.17
CA GLY A 134 -10.21 -5.75 -3.79
C GLY A 134 -11.14 -4.63 -4.20
N TYR A 135 -10.84 -3.35 -3.90
CA TYR A 135 -11.69 -2.22 -4.28
C TYR A 135 -11.86 -2.13 -5.79
N ASP A 136 -13.08 -1.96 -6.25
CA ASP A 136 -13.40 -1.74 -7.67
C ASP A 136 -13.20 -0.27 -8.08
N LEU A 137 -13.39 0.06 -9.37
CA LEU A 137 -13.19 1.42 -9.86
C LEU A 137 -14.20 2.44 -9.30
N PRO A 138 -15.50 2.14 -9.12
CA PRO A 138 -16.45 2.98 -8.41
C PRO A 138 -16.05 3.28 -6.97
N GLU A 139 -15.59 2.30 -6.23
CA GLU A 139 -15.12 2.46 -4.85
C GLU A 139 -13.85 3.32 -4.80
N ILE A 140 -12.89 3.08 -5.69
CA ILE A 140 -11.68 3.89 -5.80
C ILE A 140 -12.01 5.34 -6.22
N GLU A 141 -13.01 5.56 -7.06
CA GLU A 141 -13.54 6.90 -7.37
C GLU A 141 -14.08 7.57 -6.09
N SER A 142 -14.86 6.84 -5.29
CA SER A 142 -15.36 7.33 -4.00
C SER A 142 -14.23 7.65 -3.02
N ILE A 143 -13.20 6.82 -2.94
CA ILE A 143 -12.05 7.01 -2.05
C ILE A 143 -11.18 8.18 -2.51
N THR A 144 -10.82 8.24 -3.79
CA THR A 144 -9.82 9.19 -4.31
C THR A 144 -10.40 10.52 -4.77
N GLY A 145 -11.70 10.54 -5.09
CA GLY A 145 -12.36 11.69 -5.73
C GLY A 145 -11.98 11.89 -7.21
N VAL A 146 -11.27 10.94 -7.82
CA VAL A 146 -10.81 11.02 -9.22
C VAL A 146 -11.73 10.20 -10.11
N GLY A 147 -12.24 10.80 -11.17
CA GLY A 147 -13.22 10.16 -12.07
C GLY A 147 -12.70 8.87 -12.73
N ARG A 148 -13.58 7.88 -12.88
CA ARG A 148 -13.29 6.51 -13.36
C ARG A 148 -12.51 6.43 -14.67
N LYS A 149 -12.76 7.33 -15.62
CA LYS A 149 -12.02 7.36 -16.90
C LYS A 149 -10.51 7.62 -16.65
N VAL A 150 -10.20 8.57 -15.76
CA VAL A 150 -8.83 8.90 -15.39
C VAL A 150 -8.20 7.76 -14.60
N LEU A 151 -8.93 7.19 -13.63
CA LEU A 151 -8.50 6.04 -12.85
C LEU A 151 -8.13 4.84 -13.73
N SER A 152 -8.99 4.51 -14.71
CA SER A 152 -8.75 3.39 -15.63
C SER A 152 -7.44 3.57 -16.41
N VAL A 153 -7.21 4.76 -16.96
CA VAL A 153 -5.97 5.06 -17.71
C VAL A 153 -4.74 5.01 -16.79
N ARG A 154 -4.82 5.61 -15.60
CA ARG A 154 -3.71 5.62 -14.64
C ARG A 154 -3.40 4.21 -14.14
N LEU A 155 -4.42 3.42 -13.82
CA LEU A 155 -4.25 2.02 -13.38
C LEU A 155 -3.62 1.16 -14.48
N HIS A 156 -4.04 1.35 -15.75
CA HIS A 156 -3.42 0.65 -16.87
C HIS A 156 -1.93 1.02 -16.99
N ARG A 157 -1.58 2.31 -16.91
CA ARG A 157 -0.19 2.77 -16.94
C ARG A 157 0.63 2.24 -15.77
N ALA A 158 0.07 2.23 -14.55
CA ALA A 158 0.73 1.68 -13.37
C ALA A 158 1.06 0.19 -13.55
N ARG A 159 0.10 -0.61 -14.06
CA ARG A 159 0.31 -2.03 -14.36
C ARG A 159 1.38 -2.24 -15.42
N LEU A 160 1.37 -1.46 -16.50
CA LEU A 160 2.41 -1.55 -17.55
C LEU A 160 3.79 -1.17 -17.01
N CYS A 161 3.89 -0.14 -16.16
CA CYS A 161 5.14 0.25 -15.54
C CYS A 161 5.67 -0.88 -14.65
N LEU A 162 4.82 -1.41 -13.77
CA LEU A 162 5.19 -2.52 -12.88
C LEU A 162 5.60 -3.78 -13.67
N SER A 163 4.82 -4.19 -14.68
CA SER A 163 5.14 -5.40 -15.47
C SER A 163 6.44 -5.26 -16.25
N ARG A 164 6.75 -4.06 -16.76
CA ARG A 164 8.02 -3.79 -17.48
C ARG A 164 9.19 -3.93 -16.52
N LYS A 165 9.08 -3.33 -15.33
CA LYS A 165 10.14 -3.39 -14.32
C LYS A 165 10.40 -4.82 -13.85
N LEU A 166 9.35 -5.58 -13.60
CA LEU A 166 9.48 -6.99 -13.24
C LEU A 166 10.11 -7.82 -14.39
N ALA A 167 9.75 -7.54 -15.64
CA ALA A 167 10.35 -8.23 -16.80
C ALA A 167 11.83 -7.90 -16.99
N GLU A 168 12.25 -6.66 -16.78
CA GLU A 168 13.66 -6.24 -16.82
C GLU A 168 14.50 -7.05 -15.81
N HIS A 169 13.98 -7.27 -14.60
CA HIS A 169 14.65 -8.04 -13.57
C HIS A 169 14.60 -9.56 -13.82
N THR A 170 13.53 -10.09 -14.37
CA THR A 170 13.41 -11.52 -14.71
C THR A 170 14.39 -11.92 -15.82
N ASN A 171 14.73 -11.01 -16.73
CA ASN A 171 15.76 -11.26 -17.77
C ASN A 171 17.19 -11.23 -17.24
N ILE A 172 17.43 -10.72 -16.03
CA ILE A 172 18.76 -10.66 -15.40
C ILE A 172 19.05 -11.96 -14.63
N LEU A 173 18.02 -12.72 -14.23
CA LEU A 173 18.20 -14.04 -13.64
C LEU A 173 18.41 -15.05 -14.77
N PRO A 174 19.61 -15.64 -14.93
CA PRO A 174 19.81 -16.71 -15.89
C PRO A 174 18.88 -17.86 -15.49
N MET A 175 17.95 -18.19 -16.36
CA MET A 175 17.25 -19.46 -16.27
C MET A 175 18.29 -20.55 -16.02
N ALA A 176 18.30 -21.13 -14.81
CA ALA A 176 19.05 -22.34 -14.56
C ALA A 176 18.52 -23.38 -15.54
N ARG A 177 19.21 -23.52 -16.68
CA ARG A 177 18.97 -24.55 -17.66
C ARG A 177 18.99 -25.86 -16.91
N LYS A 178 17.87 -26.54 -16.88
CA LYS A 178 17.82 -27.97 -16.62
C LYS A 178 18.92 -28.63 -17.44
N ALA A 179 20.06 -28.91 -16.78
CA ALA A 179 21.09 -29.76 -17.34
C ALA A 179 20.48 -31.16 -17.48
N GLY A 180 20.36 -31.52 -18.73
CA GLY A 180 19.65 -32.65 -19.25
C GLY A 180 19.98 -33.97 -18.61
N SER A 181 18.95 -34.70 -18.45
CA SER A 181 18.92 -36.13 -18.62
C SER A 181 19.48 -36.49 -19.99
N LYS A 182 20.47 -37.35 -20.02
CA LYS A 182 20.79 -38.20 -21.18
C LYS A 182 21.47 -39.49 -20.74
N PRO A 183 21.34 -40.51 -21.51
CA PRO A 183 20.69 -41.81 -21.25
C PRO A 183 21.67 -42.76 -20.59
#